data_c616764d1a58a6cff65285d0d7dd3d4e
#
_entry.id   c616764d1a58a6cff65285d0d7dd3d4e
#
_cell.length_a   1.000
_cell.length_b   1.000
_cell.length_c   1.000
_cell.angle_alpha   90.00
_cell.angle_beta   90.00
_cell.angle_gamma   90.00
#
_symmetry.space_group_name_H-M   'P 1'
#
loop_
_entity.id
_entity.type
_entity.pdbx_description
1 polymer ?
#
loop_
_entity_poly.entity_id
_entity_poly.type
_entity_poly.pdbx_seq_one_letter_code
_entity_poly.pdbx_strand_id
1 'polypeptide(L)' 'KDAAKFHCQGKLLMCHEGGYNPTTVPFDGLAVIEELSGISTGTVDPFAPVFAELGGQELQPHQKAMVDKASILLEKLPVT' A
#
# COMPACT_ATOMS: atom_id res chain seq x y z
N LYS A 1 -1.94 -0.05 -10.54
CA LYS A 1 -2.67 0.29 -11.77
C LYS A 1 -1.92 -0.16 -13.02
N ASP A 2 -0.63 0.13 -13.14
CA ASP A 2 0.18 -0.21 -14.32
C ASP A 2 0.29 -1.72 -14.55
N ALA A 3 0.50 -2.50 -13.48
CA ALA A 3 0.52 -3.95 -13.56
C ALA A 3 -0.82 -4.51 -14.06
N ALA A 4 -1.94 -3.96 -13.58
CA ALA A 4 -3.27 -4.36 -14.04
C ALA A 4 -3.47 -4.03 -15.52
N LYS A 5 -3.00 -2.85 -15.95
CA LYS A 5 -3.06 -2.47 -17.36
C LYS A 5 -2.28 -3.44 -18.24
N PHE A 6 -1.10 -3.86 -17.79
CA PHE A 6 -0.26 -4.79 -18.53
C PHE A 6 -0.81 -6.21 -18.55
N HIS A 7 -1.28 -6.73 -17.42
CA HIS A 7 -1.64 -8.15 -17.28
C HIS A 7 -3.11 -8.45 -17.51
N CYS A 8 -4.02 -7.53 -17.26
CA CYS A 8 -5.46 -7.80 -17.32
C CYS A 8 -6.29 -6.65 -17.90
N GLN A 9 -5.71 -5.88 -18.81
CA GLN A 9 -6.42 -4.82 -19.53
C GLN A 9 -6.98 -3.73 -18.60
N GLY A 10 -6.32 -3.48 -17.49
CA GLY A 10 -6.72 -2.45 -16.53
C GLY A 10 -7.83 -2.86 -15.59
N LYS A 11 -8.26 -4.11 -15.59
CA LYS A 11 -9.30 -4.59 -14.69
C LYS A 11 -8.74 -4.67 -13.27
N LEU A 12 -9.18 -3.75 -12.41
CA LEU A 12 -8.70 -3.61 -11.05
C LEU A 12 -9.86 -3.26 -10.12
N LEU A 13 -9.99 -4.02 -9.06
CA LEU A 13 -10.92 -3.78 -7.96
C LEU A 13 -10.12 -3.55 -6.70
N MET A 14 -10.44 -2.48 -5.98
CA MET A 14 -9.83 -2.17 -4.68
C MET A 14 -10.89 -2.27 -3.59
N CYS A 15 -10.55 -2.98 -2.51
CA CYS A 15 -11.40 -3.09 -1.32
C CYS A 15 -10.69 -2.42 -0.16
N HIS A 16 -11.43 -1.61 0.59
CA HIS A 16 -10.92 -1.03 1.83
C HIS A 16 -11.20 -1.98 2.99
N GLU A 17 -10.14 -2.44 3.64
CA GLU A 17 -10.21 -3.29 4.81
C GLU A 17 -9.06 -2.95 5.77
N GLY A 18 -9.36 -2.66 7.03
CA GLY A 18 -8.36 -2.29 8.03
C GLY A 18 -7.89 -0.83 7.94
N GLY A 19 -6.78 -0.53 8.62
CA GLY A 19 -6.20 0.80 8.62
C GLY A 19 -7.07 1.86 9.29
N TYR A 20 -7.63 1.58 10.45
CA TYR A 20 -8.67 2.40 11.10
C TYR A 20 -8.15 3.66 11.80
N ASN A 21 -7.04 4.22 11.37
CA ASN A 21 -6.59 5.51 11.91
C ASN A 21 -7.41 6.65 11.29
N PRO A 22 -8.29 7.33 12.07
CA PRO A 22 -9.18 8.36 11.53
C PRO A 22 -8.45 9.59 11.00
N THR A 23 -7.18 9.77 11.36
CA THR A 23 -6.36 10.89 10.89
C THR A 23 -5.79 10.64 9.50
N THR A 24 -5.38 9.42 9.20
CA THR A 24 -4.70 9.08 7.95
C THR A 24 -5.61 8.48 6.90
N VAL A 25 -6.63 7.73 7.30
CA VAL A 25 -7.54 7.01 6.39
C VAL A 25 -8.17 7.90 5.31
N PRO A 26 -8.66 9.13 5.60
CA PRO A 26 -9.24 9.97 4.55
C PRO A 26 -8.23 10.31 3.43
N PHE A 27 -6.99 10.56 3.78
CA PHE A 27 -5.94 10.89 2.80
C PHE A 27 -5.48 9.64 2.03
N ASP A 28 -5.39 8.51 2.72
CA ASP A 28 -5.05 7.23 2.09
C ASP A 28 -6.12 6.81 1.07
N GLY A 29 -7.39 6.91 1.46
CA GLY A 29 -8.54 6.63 0.57
C GLY A 29 -8.58 7.57 -0.62
N LEU A 30 -8.32 8.86 -0.41
CA LEU A 30 -8.25 9.84 -1.49
C LEU A 30 -7.12 9.50 -2.46
N ALA A 31 -5.94 9.13 -1.97
CA ALA A 31 -4.81 8.76 -2.82
C ALA A 31 -5.15 7.54 -3.71
N VAL A 32 -5.85 6.56 -3.18
CA VAL A 32 -6.31 5.40 -3.97
C VAL A 32 -7.30 5.84 -5.06
N ILE A 33 -8.26 6.70 -4.72
CA ILE A 33 -9.25 7.22 -5.69
C ILE A 33 -8.56 8.05 -6.76
N GLU A 34 -7.62 8.90 -6.40
CA GLU A 34 -6.84 9.69 -7.36
C GLU A 34 -6.09 8.78 -8.33
N GLU A 35 -5.44 7.74 -7.84
CA GLU A 35 -4.72 6.79 -8.69
C GLU A 35 -5.65 6.01 -9.62
N LEU A 36 -6.80 5.54 -9.13
CA LEU A 36 -7.77 4.82 -9.94
C LEU A 36 -8.41 5.69 -11.03
N SER A 37 -8.76 6.93 -10.69
CA SER A 37 -9.43 7.87 -11.62
C SER A 37 -8.44 8.54 -12.57
N GLY A 38 -7.17 8.65 -12.21
CA GLY A 38 -6.20 9.46 -12.94
C GLY A 38 -6.33 10.96 -12.70
N ILE A 39 -7.12 11.37 -11.72
CA ILE A 39 -7.35 12.78 -11.38
C ILE A 39 -6.62 13.11 -10.09
N SER A 40 -5.74 14.12 -10.12
CA SER A 40 -5.10 14.65 -8.92
C SER A 40 -5.85 15.85 -8.40
N THR A 41 -6.19 15.83 -7.10
CA THR A 41 -6.85 16.97 -6.44
C THR A 41 -5.87 17.99 -5.90
N GLY A 42 -4.58 17.65 -5.84
CA GLY A 42 -3.55 18.48 -5.23
C GLY A 42 -3.64 18.51 -3.69
N THR A 43 -4.51 17.72 -3.10
CA THR A 43 -4.64 17.63 -1.65
C THR A 43 -3.39 16.97 -1.04
N VAL A 44 -2.85 17.59 0.00
CA VAL A 44 -1.67 17.10 0.73
C VAL A 44 -2.10 16.67 2.12
N ASP A 45 -1.64 15.50 2.55
CA ASP A 45 -1.84 15.03 3.91
C ASP A 45 -0.99 15.87 4.89
N PRO A 46 -1.60 16.70 5.75
CA PRO A 46 -0.86 17.54 6.69
C PRO A 46 -0.24 16.73 7.83
N PHE A 47 -0.66 15.50 8.04
CA PHE A 47 -0.20 14.63 9.13
C PHE A 47 0.94 13.69 8.72
N ALA A 48 1.16 13.48 7.43
CA ALA A 48 2.20 12.57 6.95
C ALA A 48 3.60 12.89 7.51
N PRO A 49 4.06 14.16 7.55
CA PRO A 49 5.35 14.49 8.15
C PRO A 49 5.42 14.17 9.64
N VAL A 50 4.32 14.37 10.37
CA VAL A 50 4.25 14.10 11.81
C VAL A 50 4.41 12.60 12.07
N PHE A 51 3.71 11.77 11.33
CA PHE A 51 3.81 10.31 11.48
C PHE A 51 5.16 9.76 11.00
N ALA A 52 5.75 10.35 9.97
CA ALA A 52 7.06 9.95 9.48
C ALA A 52 8.18 10.17 10.50
N GLU A 53 8.03 11.15 11.39
CA GLU A 53 9.01 11.48 12.43
C GLU A 53 8.84 10.67 13.72
N LEU A 54 7.76 9.88 13.84
CA LEU A 54 7.58 9.01 14.99
C LEU A 54 8.63 7.91 15.03
N GLY A 55 9.25 7.70 16.19
CA GLY A 55 10.20 6.61 16.38
C GLY A 55 9.52 5.23 16.35
N GLY A 56 10.33 4.20 16.20
CA GLY A 56 9.86 2.81 16.27
C GLY A 56 9.20 2.31 14.99
N GLN A 57 9.38 3.00 13.87
CA GLN A 57 8.80 2.63 12.59
C GLN A 57 9.72 1.75 11.74
N GLU A 58 10.94 1.51 12.19
CA GLU A 58 11.86 0.62 11.49
C GLU A 58 11.35 -0.83 11.57
N LEU A 59 11.63 -1.59 10.52
CA LEU A 59 11.31 -3.02 10.49
C LEU A 59 12.03 -3.75 11.62
N GLN A 60 11.27 -4.32 12.53
CA GLN A 60 11.83 -5.03 13.68
C GLN A 60 12.34 -6.43 13.28
N PRO A 61 13.34 -6.99 14.02
CA PRO A 61 13.90 -8.31 13.68
C PRO A 61 12.86 -9.43 13.59
N HIS A 62 11.87 -9.45 14.49
CA HIS A 62 10.79 -10.46 14.43
C HIS A 62 9.87 -10.29 13.23
N GLN A 63 9.64 -9.04 12.80
CA GLN A 63 8.88 -8.75 11.59
C GLN A 63 9.64 -9.18 10.34
N LYS A 64 10.93 -8.86 10.29
CA LYS A 64 11.81 -9.29 9.19
C LYS A 64 11.85 -10.81 9.08
N ALA A 65 11.95 -11.51 10.19
CA ALA A 65 11.95 -12.97 10.20
C ALA A 65 10.67 -13.56 9.59
N MET A 66 9.51 -12.94 9.84
CA MET A 66 8.25 -13.36 9.24
C MET A 66 8.18 -13.07 7.75
N VAL A 67 8.69 -11.92 7.31
CA VAL A 67 8.79 -11.58 5.88
C VAL A 67 9.70 -12.56 5.16
N ASP A 68 10.88 -12.84 5.72
CA ASP A 68 11.84 -13.79 5.14
C ASP A 68 11.22 -15.18 5.03
N LYS A 69 10.50 -15.63 6.06
CA LYS A 69 9.81 -16.92 6.05
C LYS A 69 8.71 -16.98 4.96
N ALA A 70 7.95 -15.91 4.80
CA ALA A 70 6.94 -15.83 3.76
C ALA A 70 7.57 -15.82 2.36
N SER A 71 8.73 -15.17 2.19
CA SER A 71 9.43 -15.08 0.91
C SER A 71 9.86 -16.44 0.36
N ILE A 72 10.06 -17.45 1.22
CA ILE A 72 10.36 -18.82 0.79
C ILE A 72 9.25 -19.39 -0.12
N LEU A 73 8.02 -18.93 0.05
CA LEU A 73 6.90 -19.36 -0.79
C LEU A 73 7.08 -18.98 -2.26
N LEU A 74 7.88 -17.96 -2.56
CA LEU A 74 8.16 -17.55 -3.93
C LEU A 74 8.85 -18.67 -4.73
N GLU A 75 9.67 -19.48 -4.06
CA GLU A 75 10.36 -20.61 -4.67
C GLU A 75 9.41 -21.73 -5.12
N LYS A 76 8.20 -21.73 -4.57
CA LYS A 76 7.16 -22.73 -4.86
C LYS A 76 6.17 -22.28 -5.95
N LEU A 77 6.29 -21.04 -6.41
CA LEU A 77 5.43 -20.54 -7.46
C LEU A 77 5.86 -21.15 -8.81
N PRO A 78 4.89 -21.54 -9.64
CA PRO A 78 5.22 -22.03 -10.97
C PRO A 78 5.86 -20.92 -11.79
N VAL A 79 6.92 -21.25 -12.51
CA VAL A 79 7.55 -20.33 -13.47
C VAL A 79 6.71 -20.36 -14.75
N THR A 80 6.15 -19.23 -15.11
CA THR A 80 5.37 -19.05 -16.34
C THR A 80 6.12 -18.25 -17.37
#